data_2edd31ff8007cdd024dd2a14d6633b09
#
_entry.id   2edd31ff8007cdd024dd2a14d6633b09
#
_cell.length_a   1.000
_cell.length_b   1.000
_cell.length_c   1.000
_cell.angle_alpha   90.00
_cell.angle_beta   90.00
_cell.angle_gamma   90.00
#
_symmetry.space_group_name_H-M   'P 1'
#
loop_
_entity.id
_entity.type
_entity.pdbx_description
1 polymer ?
#
loop_
_entity_poly.entity_id
_entity_poly.type
_entity_poly.pdbx_seq_one_letter_code
_entity_poly.pdbx_strand_id
1 'polypeptide(L)'
;MTTHNLKIFSLLLMIYFISLSNLNANSYSKTKKILLKKVYFDNQYTFYCQNPYEIKQIDGKEKTVIIKDKRYFTSRNDSFFNFWNDNPRAKVVEWEHVMPVEYFAKNLPCWKDGGRKACSKDKTFKIMESDMMNLVPAIGEINNDRSNFRFEDKLPKKGQYGKCEFEIDFKNKIAYPKKEIRGDIARIYLYMSKTYNIKLSKEDRKMFEKWDLEDPISEWEIEKNKRIYEIKGL
;
A
#
# COMPACT_ATOMS: atom_id res chain seq x y z
N MET A 1 -41.22 15.79 -5.16
CA MET A 1 -39.88 15.75 -5.81
C MET A 1 -40.11 15.88 -7.30
N THR A 2 -39.71 16.96 -7.88
CA THR A 2 -40.01 17.30 -9.28
C THR A 2 -39.10 16.51 -10.22
N THR A 3 -39.62 16.16 -11.39
CA THR A 3 -38.94 15.39 -12.46
C THR A 3 -37.54 15.92 -12.86
N HIS A 4 -37.27 17.17 -12.49
CA HIS A 4 -35.97 17.84 -12.73
C HIS A 4 -34.85 17.30 -11.84
N ASN A 5 -35.14 16.98 -10.57
CA ASN A 5 -34.14 16.41 -9.63
C ASN A 5 -33.77 14.97 -9.96
N LEU A 6 -34.69 14.21 -10.58
CA LEU A 6 -34.42 12.84 -10.99
C LEU A 6 -33.45 12.77 -12.20
N LYS A 7 -33.56 13.75 -13.13
CA LYS A 7 -32.64 13.84 -14.30
C LYS A 7 -31.23 14.26 -13.91
N ILE A 8 -31.08 15.16 -12.94
CA ILE A 8 -29.77 15.60 -12.44
C ILE A 8 -29.08 14.46 -11.70
N PHE A 9 -29.83 13.68 -10.91
CA PHE A 9 -29.27 12.51 -10.18
C PHE A 9 -28.83 11.40 -11.14
N SER A 10 -29.60 11.15 -12.21
CA SER A 10 -29.26 10.21 -13.26
C SER A 10 -28.03 10.63 -14.08
N LEU A 11 -27.89 11.95 -14.34
CA LEU A 11 -26.75 12.50 -15.07
C LEU A 11 -25.45 12.42 -14.26
N LEU A 12 -25.53 12.70 -12.95
CA LEU A 12 -24.39 12.58 -12.03
C LEU A 12 -23.94 11.11 -11.85
N LEU A 13 -24.88 10.15 -11.82
CA LEU A 13 -24.55 8.72 -11.82
C LEU A 13 -23.89 8.27 -13.14
N MET A 14 -24.35 8.79 -14.29
CA MET A 14 -23.73 8.49 -15.59
C MET A 14 -22.32 9.04 -15.71
N ILE A 15 -22.06 10.25 -15.21
CA ILE A 15 -20.71 10.84 -15.20
C ILE A 15 -19.76 10.03 -14.31
N TYR A 16 -20.24 9.49 -13.20
CA TYR A 16 -19.44 8.63 -12.32
C TYR A 16 -19.06 7.28 -12.97
N PHE A 17 -19.96 6.71 -13.79
CA PHE A 17 -19.67 5.48 -14.55
C PHE A 17 -18.74 5.71 -15.76
N ILE A 18 -18.79 6.90 -16.37
CA ILE A 18 -17.95 7.22 -17.54
C ILE A 18 -16.48 7.41 -17.11
N SER A 19 -16.22 7.88 -15.87
CA SER A 19 -14.85 8.08 -15.38
C SER A 19 -14.07 6.77 -15.14
N LEU A 20 -14.75 5.66 -14.88
CA LEU A 20 -14.12 4.34 -14.71
C LEU A 20 -13.75 3.67 -16.04
N SER A 21 -14.39 4.04 -17.14
CA SER A 21 -14.15 3.42 -18.46
C SER A 21 -12.88 3.89 -19.18
N ASN A 22 -12.28 5.01 -18.74
CA ASN A 22 -11.06 5.58 -19.33
C ASN A 22 -9.77 5.37 -18.51
N LEU A 23 -9.83 4.61 -17.41
CA LEU A 23 -8.63 4.20 -16.67
C LEU A 23 -7.87 3.16 -17.51
N ASN A 24 -7.01 3.63 -18.41
CA ASN A 24 -5.99 2.79 -19.01
C ASN A 24 -5.05 2.31 -17.90
N ALA A 25 -5.22 1.07 -17.47
CA ALA A 25 -4.37 0.45 -16.47
C ALA A 25 -2.92 0.48 -16.93
N ASN A 26 -2.09 1.27 -16.27
CA ASN A 26 -0.66 1.09 -16.39
C ASN A 26 -0.32 -0.33 -15.94
N SER A 27 0.72 -0.93 -16.54
CA SER A 27 1.22 -2.18 -15.97
C SER A 27 1.79 -1.90 -14.57
N TYR A 28 1.69 -2.85 -13.66
CA TYR A 28 2.26 -2.74 -12.30
C TYR A 28 3.74 -2.28 -12.34
N SER A 29 4.54 -2.81 -13.28
CA SER A 29 5.92 -2.39 -13.46
C SER A 29 6.07 -0.91 -13.86
N LYS A 30 5.21 -0.41 -14.75
CA LYS A 30 5.20 1.01 -15.15
C LYS A 30 4.76 1.90 -13.99
N THR A 31 3.74 1.49 -13.25
CA THR A 31 3.25 2.23 -12.06
C THR A 31 4.34 2.42 -11.01
N LYS A 32 5.13 1.38 -10.71
CA LYS A 32 6.25 1.49 -9.77
C LYS A 32 7.28 2.54 -10.21
N LYS A 33 7.61 2.60 -11.50
CA LYS A 33 8.53 3.61 -12.04
C LYS A 33 7.95 5.03 -11.94
N ILE A 34 6.65 5.19 -12.20
CA ILE A 34 5.96 6.48 -12.07
C ILE A 34 5.98 6.94 -10.60
N LEU A 35 5.61 6.06 -9.67
CA LEU A 35 5.64 6.36 -8.24
C LEU A 35 7.03 6.81 -7.81
N LEU A 36 8.07 6.06 -8.15
CA LEU A 36 9.44 6.37 -7.78
C LEU A 36 9.90 7.74 -8.32
N LYS A 37 9.58 8.04 -9.59
CA LYS A 37 10.12 9.21 -10.29
C LYS A 37 9.27 10.46 -10.21
N LYS A 38 7.97 10.33 -9.91
CA LYS A 38 7.03 11.46 -9.95
C LYS A 38 6.28 11.70 -8.63
N VAL A 39 6.21 10.69 -7.75
CA VAL A 39 5.50 10.82 -6.48
C VAL A 39 6.48 10.89 -5.32
N TYR A 40 7.43 9.97 -5.24
CA TYR A 40 8.37 9.81 -4.11
C TYR A 40 9.79 10.34 -4.40
N PHE A 41 9.99 11.14 -5.45
CA PHE A 41 11.32 11.58 -5.90
C PHE A 41 12.08 12.44 -4.86
N ASP A 42 11.37 13.16 -4.01
CA ASP A 42 11.87 14.06 -2.97
C ASP A 42 11.51 13.61 -1.53
N ASN A 43 10.75 12.52 -1.40
CA ASN A 43 10.39 11.92 -0.11
C ASN A 43 10.73 10.42 -0.11
N GLN A 44 12.03 10.14 0.01
CA GLN A 44 12.56 8.78 -0.09
C GLN A 44 12.60 8.10 1.29
N TYR A 45 11.42 7.89 1.88
CA TYR A 45 11.24 7.17 3.14
C TYR A 45 10.29 6.00 2.98
N THR A 46 10.61 4.89 3.67
CA THR A 46 9.76 3.70 3.67
C THR A 46 8.54 3.90 4.55
N PHE A 47 7.41 3.37 4.13
CA PHE A 47 6.09 3.62 4.73
C PHE A 47 6.01 3.19 6.21
N TYR A 48 6.34 1.94 6.51
CA TYR A 48 6.15 1.41 7.87
C TYR A 48 7.17 1.91 8.88
N CYS A 49 8.43 2.04 8.48
CA CYS A 49 9.54 2.35 9.38
C CYS A 49 10.05 3.78 9.25
N GLN A 50 9.63 4.52 8.24
CA GLN A 50 10.21 5.84 7.92
C GLN A 50 11.73 5.79 7.73
N ASN A 51 12.27 4.63 7.31
CA ASN A 51 13.68 4.47 7.02
C ASN A 51 14.02 5.13 5.69
N PRO A 52 15.06 5.96 5.62
CA PRO A 52 15.46 6.55 4.36
C PRO A 52 15.99 5.50 3.39
N TYR A 53 15.78 5.72 2.10
CA TYR A 53 16.36 4.93 1.01
C TYR A 53 16.93 5.84 -0.07
N GLU A 54 17.76 5.29 -0.93
CA GLU A 54 18.35 6.01 -2.05
C GLU A 54 18.21 5.22 -3.34
N ILE A 55 18.32 5.92 -4.49
CA ILE A 55 18.32 5.30 -5.82
C ILE A 55 19.77 5.21 -6.27
N LYS A 56 20.28 4.00 -6.51
CA LYS A 56 21.64 3.74 -6.99
C LYS A 56 21.62 3.11 -8.37
N GLN A 57 22.64 3.42 -9.16
CA GLN A 57 22.96 2.66 -10.37
C GLN A 57 23.84 1.47 -9.99
N ILE A 58 23.31 0.26 -10.14
CA ILE A 58 24.03 -0.99 -9.86
C ILE A 58 23.90 -1.88 -11.09
N ASP A 59 25.03 -2.25 -11.69
CA ASP A 59 25.09 -3.04 -12.92
C ASP A 59 24.25 -2.44 -14.07
N GLY A 60 24.31 -1.11 -14.24
CA GLY A 60 23.58 -0.37 -15.27
C GLY A 60 22.06 -0.28 -15.04
N LYS A 61 21.57 -0.67 -13.85
CA LYS A 61 20.15 -0.62 -13.49
C LYS A 61 19.90 0.26 -12.27
N GLU A 62 18.83 1.05 -12.31
CA GLU A 62 18.36 1.77 -11.13
C GLU A 62 17.83 0.76 -10.09
N LYS A 63 18.39 0.78 -8.89
CA LYS A 63 17.94 0.01 -7.73
C LYS A 63 17.66 0.94 -6.56
N THR A 64 16.62 0.67 -5.82
CA THR A 64 16.28 1.37 -4.57
C THR A 64 16.91 0.62 -3.41
N VAL A 65 17.79 1.29 -2.68
CA VAL A 65 18.61 0.69 -1.63
C VAL A 65 18.26 1.33 -0.29
N ILE A 66 17.99 0.52 0.72
CA ILE A 66 17.74 0.97 2.09
C ILE A 66 19.04 1.56 2.67
N ILE A 67 18.98 2.78 3.17
CA ILE A 67 20.08 3.36 3.92
C ILE A 67 20.17 2.67 5.27
N LYS A 68 21.32 2.07 5.55
CA LYS A 68 21.55 1.37 6.81
C LYS A 68 21.61 2.35 7.97
N ASP A 69 20.55 2.40 8.76
CA ASP A 69 20.45 3.27 9.93
C ASP A 69 19.63 2.61 11.04
N LYS A 70 20.32 2.17 12.10
CA LYS A 70 19.69 1.51 13.25
C LYS A 70 18.73 2.41 14.04
N ARG A 71 18.71 3.72 13.77
CA ARG A 71 17.73 4.65 14.36
C ARG A 71 16.32 4.43 13.82
N TYR A 72 16.19 3.78 12.64
CA TYR A 72 14.91 3.53 12.00
C TYR A 72 14.55 2.05 11.95
N PHE A 73 15.53 1.20 11.57
CA PHE A 73 15.26 -0.20 11.28
C PHE A 73 16.48 -1.08 11.57
N THR A 74 16.20 -2.27 12.08
CA THR A 74 17.16 -3.38 12.18
C THR A 74 16.46 -4.63 11.68
N SER A 75 17.13 -5.41 10.83
CA SER A 75 16.56 -6.68 10.34
C SER A 75 16.22 -7.61 11.50
N ARG A 76 15.11 -8.32 11.41
CA ARG A 76 14.63 -9.26 12.43
C ARG A 76 15.68 -10.31 12.82
N ASN A 77 16.52 -10.72 11.87
CA ASN A 77 17.57 -11.69 12.11
C ASN A 77 18.86 -11.09 12.68
N ASP A 78 19.00 -9.74 12.70
CA ASP A 78 20.18 -9.06 13.22
C ASP A 78 20.27 -9.04 14.76
N SER A 79 19.19 -9.36 15.46
CA SER A 79 19.15 -9.30 16.93
C SER A 79 20.08 -10.31 17.61
N PHE A 80 20.61 -11.28 16.88
CA PHE A 80 21.49 -12.32 17.45
C PHE A 80 22.93 -12.34 16.89
N PHE A 81 23.20 -11.86 15.66
CA PHE A 81 24.48 -12.16 14.99
C PHE A 81 24.98 -11.09 14.00
N ASN A 82 24.96 -9.81 14.22
CA ASN A 82 25.63 -8.80 13.33
C ASN A 82 25.32 -8.87 11.80
N PHE A 83 24.21 -9.43 11.36
CA PHE A 83 23.97 -9.85 9.98
C PHE A 83 23.02 -8.96 9.17
N TRP A 84 23.46 -7.79 8.80
CA TRP A 84 22.96 -7.14 7.59
C TRP A 84 23.22 -7.98 6.32
N ASN A 85 23.98 -9.07 6.41
CA ASN A 85 24.39 -9.83 5.25
C ASN A 85 23.38 -10.88 4.81
N ASP A 86 22.50 -11.38 5.67
CA ASP A 86 21.76 -12.61 5.40
C ASP A 86 20.34 -12.42 4.87
N ASN A 87 19.74 -11.21 5.00
CA ASN A 87 18.46 -10.95 4.38
C ASN A 87 18.58 -9.91 3.25
N PRO A 88 18.69 -10.34 1.99
CA PRO A 88 18.82 -9.42 0.85
C PRO A 88 17.60 -8.49 0.70
N ARG A 89 16.43 -8.91 1.20
CA ARG A 89 15.21 -8.07 1.16
C ARG A 89 15.24 -6.93 2.18
N ALA A 90 16.01 -7.05 3.25
CA ALA A 90 16.22 -5.95 4.20
C ALA A 90 16.98 -4.75 3.59
N LYS A 91 17.66 -4.96 2.46
CA LYS A 91 18.53 -3.97 1.81
C LYS A 91 17.86 -3.21 0.66
N VAL A 92 16.65 -3.58 0.28
CA VAL A 92 15.97 -3.03 -0.89
C VAL A 92 14.57 -2.53 -0.54
N VAL A 93 14.10 -1.56 -1.32
CA VAL A 93 12.70 -1.15 -1.30
C VAL A 93 11.89 -2.06 -2.21
N GLU A 94 10.78 -2.53 -1.70
CA GLU A 94 9.72 -3.19 -2.46
C GLU A 94 8.45 -2.33 -2.42
N TRP A 95 7.65 -2.42 -3.47
CA TRP A 95 6.35 -1.76 -3.52
C TRP A 95 5.31 -2.64 -2.86
N GLU A 96 4.87 -2.21 -1.71
CA GLU A 96 3.86 -2.86 -0.89
C GLU A 96 2.46 -2.51 -1.37
N HIS A 97 1.59 -3.50 -1.48
CA HIS A 97 0.15 -3.30 -1.55
C HIS A 97 -0.41 -3.25 -0.13
N VAL A 98 -0.74 -2.06 0.37
CA VAL A 98 -1.24 -1.89 1.75
C VAL A 98 -2.51 -2.71 1.97
N MET A 99 -3.51 -2.63 1.08
CA MET A 99 -4.52 -3.67 0.95
C MET A 99 -3.95 -4.80 0.09
N PRO A 100 -3.73 -6.01 0.65
CA PRO A 100 -3.07 -7.10 -0.08
C PRO A 100 -3.78 -7.49 -1.35
N VAL A 101 -3.02 -7.95 -2.33
CA VAL A 101 -3.56 -8.42 -3.62
C VAL A 101 -4.64 -9.48 -3.42
N GLU A 102 -4.42 -10.44 -2.53
CA GLU A 102 -5.41 -11.46 -2.22
C GLU A 102 -6.71 -10.86 -1.67
N TYR A 103 -6.62 -9.82 -0.83
CA TYR A 103 -7.81 -9.21 -0.21
C TYR A 103 -8.76 -8.64 -1.27
N PHE A 104 -8.25 -7.91 -2.26
CA PHE A 104 -9.09 -7.33 -3.30
C PHE A 104 -9.40 -8.27 -4.47
N ALA A 105 -8.59 -9.31 -4.70
CA ALA A 105 -8.71 -10.17 -5.86
C ALA A 105 -9.42 -11.51 -5.60
N LYS A 106 -9.50 -11.97 -4.34
CA LYS A 106 -10.01 -13.33 -3.99
C LYS A 106 -11.40 -13.66 -4.53
N ASN A 107 -12.22 -12.65 -4.80
CA ASN A 107 -13.57 -12.83 -5.33
C ASN A 107 -13.63 -12.76 -6.87
N LEU A 108 -12.54 -12.42 -7.54
CA LEU A 108 -12.47 -12.42 -8.99
C LEU A 108 -12.48 -13.86 -9.53
N PRO A 109 -13.20 -14.14 -10.63
CA PRO A 109 -13.19 -15.46 -11.26
C PRO A 109 -11.76 -15.96 -11.52
N CYS A 110 -10.91 -15.13 -12.13
CA CYS A 110 -9.52 -15.47 -12.44
C CYS A 110 -8.69 -15.87 -11.21
N TRP A 111 -9.02 -15.33 -10.02
CA TRP A 111 -8.30 -15.68 -8.79
C TRP A 111 -8.58 -17.13 -8.37
N LYS A 112 -9.82 -17.56 -8.53
CA LYS A 112 -10.22 -18.94 -8.24
C LYS A 112 -9.56 -19.95 -9.17
N ASP A 113 -9.27 -19.54 -10.41
CA ASP A 113 -8.66 -20.38 -11.45
C ASP A 113 -7.14 -20.56 -11.31
N GLY A 114 -6.47 -19.80 -10.45
CA GLY A 114 -5.01 -19.92 -10.25
C GLY A 114 -4.34 -18.68 -9.69
N GLY A 115 -5.07 -17.89 -8.89
CA GLY A 115 -4.54 -16.77 -8.12
C GLY A 115 -3.99 -15.65 -9.01
N ARG A 116 -2.97 -14.95 -8.50
CA ARG A 116 -2.37 -13.79 -9.15
C ARG A 116 -1.91 -14.07 -10.59
N LYS A 117 -1.37 -15.26 -10.84
CA LYS A 117 -0.88 -15.64 -12.18
C LYS A 117 -2.01 -15.72 -13.18
N ALA A 118 -3.12 -16.37 -12.85
CA ALA A 118 -4.30 -16.46 -13.71
C ALA A 118 -4.92 -15.08 -13.98
N CYS A 119 -4.94 -14.19 -12.95
CA CYS A 119 -5.47 -12.84 -13.09
C CYS A 119 -4.57 -11.89 -13.92
N SER A 120 -3.37 -12.27 -14.28
CA SER A 120 -2.42 -11.37 -14.99
C SER A 120 -2.94 -10.80 -16.32
N LYS A 121 -3.96 -11.41 -16.91
CA LYS A 121 -4.63 -10.93 -18.15
C LYS A 121 -5.96 -10.22 -17.87
N ASP A 122 -6.51 -10.35 -16.67
CA ASP A 122 -7.78 -9.72 -16.30
C ASP A 122 -7.63 -8.20 -16.18
N LYS A 123 -8.52 -7.45 -16.85
CA LYS A 123 -8.47 -5.98 -16.90
C LYS A 123 -8.76 -5.36 -15.53
N THR A 124 -9.75 -5.87 -14.82
CA THR A 124 -10.16 -5.37 -13.49
C THR A 124 -9.05 -5.60 -12.48
N PHE A 125 -8.46 -6.79 -12.48
CA PHE A 125 -7.30 -7.10 -11.64
C PHE A 125 -6.13 -6.15 -11.90
N LYS A 126 -5.74 -5.93 -13.16
CA LYS A 126 -4.64 -5.03 -13.51
C LYS A 126 -4.87 -3.60 -13.04
N ILE A 127 -6.09 -3.09 -13.11
CA ILE A 127 -6.44 -1.75 -12.61
C ILE A 127 -6.21 -1.70 -11.10
N MET A 128 -6.73 -2.65 -10.33
CA MET A 128 -6.58 -2.71 -8.87
C MET A 128 -5.12 -2.94 -8.45
N GLU A 129 -4.41 -3.87 -9.12
CA GLU A 129 -3.02 -4.19 -8.83
C GLU A 129 -2.08 -3.01 -9.06
N SER A 130 -2.39 -2.16 -10.03
CA SER A 130 -1.59 -0.99 -10.39
C SER A 130 -2.10 0.33 -9.81
N ASP A 131 -3.06 0.30 -8.87
CA ASP A 131 -3.55 1.54 -8.28
C ASP A 131 -2.48 2.17 -7.36
N MET A 132 -2.06 3.39 -7.75
CA MET A 132 -1.01 4.14 -7.06
C MET A 132 -1.37 4.48 -5.61
N MET A 133 -2.67 4.62 -5.29
CA MET A 133 -3.12 4.91 -3.91
C MET A 133 -2.87 3.75 -2.95
N ASN A 134 -2.82 2.51 -3.48
CA ASN A 134 -2.58 1.30 -2.67
C ASN A 134 -1.11 0.87 -2.64
N LEU A 135 -0.21 1.60 -3.32
CA LEU A 135 1.20 1.24 -3.46
C LEU A 135 2.10 2.21 -2.69
N VAL A 136 2.89 1.67 -1.77
CA VAL A 136 3.83 2.42 -0.95
C VAL A 136 5.22 1.78 -0.96
N PRO A 137 6.32 2.56 -0.80
CA PRO A 137 7.66 2.00 -0.66
C PRO A 137 7.81 1.37 0.75
N ALA A 138 8.19 0.11 0.82
CA ALA A 138 8.44 -0.59 2.07
C ALA A 138 9.80 -1.29 2.06
N ILE A 139 10.38 -1.54 3.24
CA ILE A 139 11.55 -2.42 3.36
C ILE A 139 11.11 -3.81 2.92
N GLY A 140 11.85 -4.43 2.00
CA GLY A 140 11.44 -5.70 1.41
C GLY A 140 11.30 -6.84 2.42
N GLU A 141 12.07 -6.85 3.53
CA GLU A 141 11.88 -7.80 4.63
C GLU A 141 10.51 -7.62 5.28
N ILE A 142 10.14 -6.39 5.62
CA ILE A 142 8.85 -6.09 6.25
C ILE A 142 7.69 -6.39 5.31
N ASN A 143 7.83 -6.04 4.03
CA ASN A 143 6.84 -6.37 3.01
C ASN A 143 6.60 -7.90 2.93
N ASN A 144 7.69 -8.68 2.93
CA ASN A 144 7.61 -10.13 2.92
C ASN A 144 6.95 -10.71 4.19
N ASP A 145 7.38 -10.23 5.35
CA ASP A 145 6.90 -10.72 6.64
C ASP A 145 5.44 -10.33 6.88
N ARG A 146 5.04 -9.15 6.43
CA ARG A 146 3.64 -8.70 6.47
C ARG A 146 2.75 -9.56 5.56
N SER A 147 3.22 -9.97 4.39
CA SER A 147 2.47 -10.86 3.49
C SER A 147 1.04 -10.37 3.22
N ASN A 148 0.02 -11.19 3.45
CA ASN A 148 -1.42 -10.83 3.38
C ASN A 148 -2.06 -10.72 4.77
N PHE A 149 -1.27 -10.57 5.84
CA PHE A 149 -1.77 -10.53 7.21
C PHE A 149 -2.64 -9.31 7.44
N ARG A 150 -3.68 -9.46 8.25
CA ARG A 150 -4.57 -8.36 8.64
C ARG A 150 -3.86 -7.42 9.61
N PHE A 151 -4.32 -6.19 9.65
CA PHE A 151 -3.85 -5.23 10.64
C PHE A 151 -4.67 -5.31 11.92
N GLU A 152 -4.02 -4.99 13.06
CA GLU A 152 -4.66 -4.76 14.36
C GLU A 152 -3.97 -3.62 15.13
N ASP A 153 -4.64 -3.06 16.14
CA ASP A 153 -4.18 -1.86 16.86
C ASP A 153 -3.34 -2.14 18.13
N LYS A 154 -3.29 -3.37 18.60
CA LYS A 154 -2.46 -3.75 19.75
C LYS A 154 -1.05 -4.10 19.30
N LEU A 155 -0.12 -3.15 19.49
CA LEU A 155 1.30 -3.41 19.24
C LEU A 155 1.91 -4.17 20.42
N PRO A 156 2.28 -5.44 20.27
CA PRO A 156 3.06 -6.12 21.28
C PRO A 156 4.47 -5.52 21.28
N LYS A 157 4.99 -5.14 22.45
CA LYS A 157 6.35 -4.55 22.59
C LYS A 157 7.41 -5.66 22.44
N LYS A 158 7.73 -6.04 21.21
CA LYS A 158 8.73 -7.09 20.94
C LYS A 158 10.01 -6.57 20.31
N GLY A 159 9.97 -5.44 19.58
CA GLY A 159 11.12 -4.86 18.90
C GLY A 159 11.71 -5.77 17.82
N GLN A 160 10.86 -6.48 17.07
CA GLN A 160 11.28 -7.41 16.02
C GLN A 160 12.18 -6.76 14.96
N TYR A 161 11.94 -5.50 14.69
CA TYR A 161 12.66 -4.73 13.67
C TYR A 161 13.41 -3.53 14.27
N GLY A 162 13.93 -3.71 15.49
CA GLY A 162 14.69 -2.68 16.20
C GLY A 162 13.85 -1.48 16.61
N LYS A 163 14.15 -0.32 16.07
CA LYS A 163 13.41 0.94 16.33
C LYS A 163 12.19 1.13 15.42
N CYS A 164 12.01 0.31 14.40
CA CYS A 164 10.79 0.30 13.62
C CYS A 164 9.65 -0.29 14.46
N GLU A 165 8.70 0.55 14.82
CA GLU A 165 7.52 0.14 15.59
C GLU A 165 6.49 -0.56 14.71
N PHE A 166 6.92 -1.67 14.12
CA PHE A 166 6.12 -2.57 13.33
C PHE A 166 6.37 -3.99 13.81
N GLU A 167 5.31 -4.73 14.08
CA GLU A 167 5.42 -6.08 14.64
C GLU A 167 4.56 -7.06 13.87
N ILE A 168 5.02 -8.30 13.79
CA ILE A 168 4.31 -9.40 13.10
C ILE A 168 4.06 -10.54 14.06
N ASP A 169 2.81 -10.93 14.20
CA ASP A 169 2.42 -12.21 14.80
C ASP A 169 2.23 -13.24 13.67
N PHE A 170 3.30 -13.98 13.39
CA PHE A 170 3.28 -15.01 12.34
C PHE A 170 2.30 -16.14 12.63
N LYS A 171 2.07 -16.46 13.93
CA LYS A 171 1.16 -17.54 14.34
C LYS A 171 -0.29 -17.18 14.05
N ASN A 172 -0.68 -15.94 14.39
CA ASN A 172 -2.05 -15.46 14.23
C ASN A 172 -2.27 -14.70 12.93
N LYS A 173 -1.21 -14.52 12.11
CA LYS A 173 -1.23 -13.79 10.84
C LYS A 173 -1.74 -12.34 11.00
N ILE A 174 -1.12 -11.61 11.93
CA ILE A 174 -1.47 -10.23 12.28
C ILE A 174 -0.25 -9.34 12.12
N ALA A 175 -0.45 -8.16 11.56
CA ALA A 175 0.53 -7.08 11.50
C ALA A 175 0.08 -5.91 12.37
N TYR A 176 0.99 -5.38 13.18
CA TYR A 176 0.73 -4.29 14.11
C TYR A 176 1.54 -3.06 13.70
N PRO A 177 0.94 -2.08 13.01
CA PRO A 177 1.61 -0.85 12.64
C PRO A 177 1.66 0.13 13.82
N LYS A 178 2.70 1.01 13.81
CA LYS A 178 2.77 2.14 14.72
C LYS A 178 1.56 3.08 14.55
N LYS A 179 1.26 3.89 15.57
CA LYS A 179 0.07 4.74 15.58
C LYS A 179 0.05 5.76 14.45
N GLU A 180 1.19 6.37 14.15
CA GLU A 180 1.36 7.51 13.24
C GLU A 180 1.26 7.15 11.73
N ILE A 181 0.89 5.91 11.40
CA ILE A 181 0.59 5.47 10.02
C ILE A 181 -0.73 4.71 9.92
N ARG A 182 -1.47 4.61 11.02
CA ARG A 182 -2.73 3.87 11.03
C ARG A 182 -3.80 4.58 10.20
N GLY A 183 -3.84 5.91 10.27
CA GLY A 183 -4.73 6.72 9.45
C GLY A 183 -4.43 6.56 7.96
N ASP A 184 -3.15 6.60 7.57
CA ASP A 184 -2.74 6.32 6.18
C ASP A 184 -3.23 4.95 5.70
N ILE A 185 -3.02 3.89 6.51
CA ILE A 185 -3.50 2.54 6.20
C ILE A 185 -5.02 2.53 6.07
N ALA A 186 -5.72 3.16 7.01
CA ALA A 186 -7.17 3.22 7.03
C ALA A 186 -7.74 3.90 5.78
N ARG A 187 -7.21 5.07 5.44
CA ARG A 187 -7.64 5.83 4.24
C ARG A 187 -7.40 5.05 2.95
N ILE A 188 -6.30 4.29 2.87
CA ILE A 188 -6.04 3.42 1.72
C ILE A 188 -7.08 2.29 1.64
N TYR A 189 -7.40 1.61 2.75
CA TYR A 189 -8.43 0.56 2.77
C TYR A 189 -9.82 1.09 2.45
N LEU A 190 -10.20 2.23 3.02
CA LEU A 190 -11.49 2.88 2.75
C LEU A 190 -11.59 3.35 1.29
N TYR A 191 -10.50 3.92 0.74
CA TYR A 191 -10.41 4.29 -0.68
C TYR A 191 -10.59 3.07 -1.59
N MET A 192 -9.83 1.99 -1.39
CA MET A 192 -9.91 0.78 -2.19
C MET A 192 -11.30 0.14 -2.11
N SER A 193 -11.86 0.09 -0.90
CA SER A 193 -13.22 -0.41 -0.66
C SER A 193 -14.27 0.39 -1.45
N LYS A 194 -14.20 1.72 -1.38
CA LYS A 194 -15.14 2.62 -2.08
C LYS A 194 -14.97 2.58 -3.60
N THR A 195 -13.72 2.66 -4.09
CA THR A 195 -13.41 2.76 -5.52
C THR A 195 -13.74 1.48 -6.28
N TYR A 196 -13.47 0.32 -5.66
CA TYR A 196 -13.61 -0.98 -6.33
C TYR A 196 -14.73 -1.83 -5.76
N ASN A 197 -15.59 -1.27 -4.92
CA ASN A 197 -16.69 -1.98 -4.24
C ASN A 197 -16.22 -3.25 -3.50
N ILE A 198 -15.04 -3.16 -2.85
CA ILE A 198 -14.49 -4.25 -2.06
C ILE A 198 -15.14 -4.25 -0.69
N LYS A 199 -15.76 -5.35 -0.32
CA LYS A 199 -16.46 -5.49 0.97
C LYS A 199 -15.45 -5.66 2.11
N LEU A 200 -15.42 -4.72 3.04
CA LEU A 200 -14.76 -4.85 4.33
C LEU A 200 -15.69 -5.57 5.34
N SER A 201 -15.12 -6.32 6.28
CA SER A 201 -15.88 -6.80 7.42
C SER A 201 -16.40 -5.61 8.27
N LYS A 202 -17.40 -5.83 9.13
CA LYS A 202 -17.87 -4.78 10.02
C LYS A 202 -16.80 -4.32 11.01
N GLU A 203 -16.01 -5.28 11.48
CA GLU A 203 -14.90 -5.09 12.41
C GLU A 203 -13.78 -4.29 11.74
N ASP A 204 -13.32 -4.69 10.54
CA ASP A 204 -12.30 -3.96 9.79
C ASP A 204 -12.75 -2.53 9.48
N ARG A 205 -13.99 -2.34 9.01
CA ARG A 205 -14.52 -1.02 8.72
C ARG A 205 -14.51 -0.12 9.96
N LYS A 206 -15.01 -0.62 11.08
CA LYS A 206 -15.03 0.12 12.35
C LYS A 206 -13.61 0.47 12.82
N MET A 207 -12.66 -0.45 12.68
CA MET A 207 -11.28 -0.20 13.03
C MET A 207 -10.64 0.86 12.13
N PHE A 208 -10.82 0.79 10.81
CA PHE A 208 -10.27 1.77 9.89
C PHE A 208 -10.94 3.14 10.02
N GLU A 209 -12.24 3.22 10.23
CA GLU A 209 -12.92 4.49 10.51
C GLU A 209 -12.40 5.14 11.82
N LYS A 210 -12.12 4.33 12.85
CA LYS A 210 -11.48 4.80 14.08
C LYS A 210 -10.07 5.31 13.82
N TRP A 211 -9.24 4.57 13.09
CA TRP A 211 -7.86 4.95 12.78
C TRP A 211 -7.77 6.23 11.96
N ASP A 212 -8.68 6.42 10.99
CA ASP A 212 -8.75 7.63 10.20
C ASP A 212 -9.02 8.89 11.05
N LEU A 213 -9.81 8.75 12.12
CA LEU A 213 -10.09 9.83 13.07
C LEU A 213 -8.92 10.06 14.05
N GLU A 214 -8.21 9.00 14.47
CA GLU A 214 -7.14 9.07 15.48
C GLU A 214 -5.79 9.51 14.91
N ASP A 215 -5.57 9.32 13.61
CA ASP A 215 -4.34 9.67 12.89
C ASP A 215 -4.70 10.51 11.65
N PRO A 216 -4.82 11.85 11.81
CA PRO A 216 -5.22 12.76 10.74
C PRO A 216 -4.25 12.76 9.57
N ILE A 217 -4.78 13.15 8.39
CA ILE A 217 -4.01 13.23 7.16
C ILE A 217 -2.78 14.16 7.32
N SER A 218 -1.59 13.65 7.00
CA SER A 218 -0.34 14.41 7.06
C SER A 218 -0.12 15.28 5.81
N GLU A 219 0.74 16.30 5.92
CA GLU A 219 1.13 17.14 4.77
C GLU A 219 1.73 16.30 3.64
N TRP A 220 2.55 15.30 3.98
CA TRP A 220 3.08 14.38 2.99
C TRP A 220 1.99 13.56 2.30
N GLU A 221 1.03 13.07 3.03
CA GLU A 221 -0.07 12.30 2.43
C GLU A 221 -0.92 13.17 1.50
N ILE A 222 -1.17 14.42 1.86
CA ILE A 222 -1.85 15.41 0.99
C ILE A 222 -1.06 15.58 -0.30
N GLU A 223 0.24 15.84 -0.21
CA GLU A 223 1.10 16.07 -1.38
C GLU A 223 1.20 14.80 -2.26
N LYS A 224 1.40 13.64 -1.66
CA LYS A 224 1.38 12.34 -2.35
C LYS A 224 0.09 12.15 -3.14
N ASN A 225 -1.05 12.37 -2.50
CA ASN A 225 -2.35 12.18 -3.12
C ASN A 225 -2.57 13.19 -4.27
N LYS A 226 -2.19 14.45 -4.09
CA LYS A 226 -2.23 15.49 -5.15
C LYS A 226 -1.43 15.03 -6.37
N ARG A 227 -0.17 14.62 -6.21
CA ARG A 227 0.67 14.13 -7.31
C ARG A 227 0.04 12.93 -8.03
N ILE A 228 -0.56 12.01 -7.28
CA ILE A 228 -1.24 10.85 -7.86
C ILE A 228 -2.47 11.27 -8.67
N TYR A 229 -3.29 12.21 -8.17
CA TYR A 229 -4.45 12.72 -8.90
C TYR A 229 -4.05 13.45 -10.18
N GLU A 230 -3.04 14.30 -10.14
CA GLU A 230 -2.49 14.98 -11.33
C GLU A 230 -2.01 13.96 -12.38
N ILE A 231 -1.32 12.88 -11.97
CA ILE A 231 -0.88 11.82 -12.89
C ILE A 231 -2.07 11.05 -13.50
N LYS A 232 -3.16 10.90 -12.73
CA LYS A 232 -4.40 10.26 -13.20
C LYS A 232 -5.26 11.20 -14.06
N GLY A 233 -4.98 12.49 -14.11
CA GLY A 233 -5.78 13.50 -14.80
C GLY A 233 -7.11 13.83 -14.09
N LEU A 234 -7.11 13.81 -12.77
CA LEU A 234 -8.27 14.02 -11.89
C LEU A 234 -8.12 15.31 -11.11
#